data_4b07e145cc3636fed11ecd2a26e59bf1
#
_entry.id   4b07e145cc3636fed11ecd2a26e59bf1
#
_cell.length_a   1.000
_cell.length_b   1.000
_cell.length_c   1.000
_cell.angle_alpha   90.00
_cell.angle_beta   90.00
_cell.angle_gamma   90.00
#
_symmetry.space_group_name_H-M   'P 1'
#
loop_
_entity.id
_entity.type
_entity.pdbx_description
1 polymer ?
#
loop_
_entity_poly.entity_id
_entity_poly.type
_entity_poly.pdbx_seq_one_letter_code
_entity_poly.pdbx_strand_id
1 'polypeptide(L)'
;MATLTGNSRQREQRLQNLLLDRLVLRYEVRLRREIRRSMNEAAKAVDNGKPVPASGDHDQRIKQTLTTLWDTTAREFSERILGNQKATITATQIMDGIMAEWVREYGTQKIKQITETTRADIALIVKAGIKEGKSEREIGKLIRAIATTKSASRAQTIARTETHAASQASANASAQATGIEMQRVWVASNGERTRDTHRAADGQIVGMNDTFTVGGSELRYPGDPNGPAAEVINCRCAVVFEIID
;
A
#
# COMPACT_ATOMS: atom_id res chain seq x y z
N MET A 1 3.77 28.43 14.40
CA MET A 1 3.90 27.19 15.23
C MET A 1 5.37 26.86 15.39
N ALA A 2 5.84 26.45 16.56
CA ALA A 2 7.25 26.13 16.75
C ALA A 2 7.63 24.87 15.96
N THR A 3 8.86 24.84 15.44
CA THR A 3 9.46 23.64 14.81
C THR A 3 9.36 22.46 15.78
N LEU A 4 8.85 21.34 15.32
CA LEU A 4 8.67 20.17 16.17
C LEU A 4 10.03 19.61 16.61
N THR A 5 10.16 19.25 17.88
CA THR A 5 11.35 18.55 18.39
C THR A 5 11.40 17.12 17.84
N GLY A 6 12.56 16.48 17.87
CA GLY A 6 12.70 15.08 17.47
C GLY A 6 11.71 14.14 18.17
N ASN A 7 11.45 14.36 19.47
CA ASN A 7 10.46 13.60 20.24
C ASN A 7 9.03 13.82 19.74
N SER A 8 8.68 15.05 19.37
CA SER A 8 7.35 15.37 18.81
C SER A 8 7.15 14.75 17.42
N ARG A 9 8.17 14.76 16.57
CA ARG A 9 8.18 14.10 15.26
C ARG A 9 7.95 12.59 15.38
N GLN A 10 8.67 11.94 16.28
CA GLN A 10 8.53 10.51 16.57
C GLN A 10 7.14 10.16 17.15
N ARG A 11 6.58 11.04 17.98
CA ARG A 11 5.22 10.88 18.49
C ARG A 11 4.19 10.94 17.35
N GLU A 12 4.32 11.90 16.46
CA GLU A 12 3.44 12.02 15.28
C GLU A 12 3.51 10.78 14.39
N GLN A 13 4.70 10.31 14.08
CA GLN A 13 4.92 9.09 13.31
C GLN A 13 4.24 7.87 13.98
N ARG A 14 4.33 7.72 15.30
CA ARG A 14 3.67 6.63 16.03
C ARG A 14 2.14 6.72 15.94
N LEU A 15 1.58 7.91 16.04
CA LEU A 15 0.13 8.12 15.91
C LEU A 15 -0.36 7.76 14.50
N GLN A 16 0.39 8.15 13.48
CA GLN A 16 0.09 7.73 12.09
C GLN A 16 0.13 6.21 11.96
N ASN A 17 1.13 5.54 12.50
CA ASN A 17 1.22 4.08 12.46
C ASN A 17 0.10 3.36 13.21
N LEU A 18 -0.37 3.87 14.35
CA LEU A 18 -1.52 3.30 15.06
C LEU A 18 -2.80 3.36 14.22
N LEU A 19 -3.02 4.46 13.52
CA LEU A 19 -4.14 4.60 12.60
C LEU A 19 -4.02 3.63 11.43
N LEU A 20 -2.83 3.54 10.83
CA LEU A 20 -2.54 2.61 9.74
C LEU A 20 -2.74 1.15 10.15
N ASP A 21 -2.27 0.73 11.31
CA ASP A 21 -2.42 -0.66 11.78
C ASP A 21 -3.90 -1.07 11.88
N ARG A 22 -4.77 -0.17 12.32
CA ARG A 22 -6.23 -0.40 12.37
C ARG A 22 -6.83 -0.60 10.97
N LEU A 23 -6.43 0.23 10.01
CA LEU A 23 -6.88 0.10 8.62
C LEU A 23 -6.34 -1.16 7.96
N VAL A 24 -5.05 -1.47 8.17
CA VAL A 24 -4.41 -2.68 7.66
C VAL A 24 -5.16 -3.94 8.09
N LEU A 25 -5.49 -4.08 9.38
CA LEU A 25 -6.24 -5.25 9.87
C LEU A 25 -7.59 -5.44 9.15
N ARG A 26 -8.32 -4.34 8.89
CA ARG A 26 -9.60 -4.36 8.17
C ARG A 26 -9.45 -4.89 6.74
N TYR A 27 -8.44 -4.43 6.02
CA TYR A 27 -8.27 -4.73 4.60
C TYR A 27 -7.48 -6.01 4.35
N GLU A 28 -6.59 -6.41 5.26
CA GLU A 28 -5.90 -7.70 5.21
C GLU A 28 -6.90 -8.87 5.11
N VAL A 29 -7.93 -8.87 5.95
CA VAL A 29 -8.96 -9.92 5.96
C VAL A 29 -9.69 -9.99 4.61
N ARG A 30 -10.06 -8.83 4.04
CA ARG A 30 -10.74 -8.76 2.74
C ARG A 30 -9.86 -9.25 1.60
N LEU A 31 -8.63 -8.74 1.51
CA LEU A 31 -7.66 -9.15 0.50
C LEU A 31 -7.33 -10.63 0.58
N ARG A 32 -7.12 -11.16 1.79
CA ARG A 32 -6.88 -12.59 2.02
C ARG A 32 -8.02 -13.45 1.47
N ARG A 33 -9.26 -13.04 1.74
CA ARG A 33 -10.44 -13.73 1.22
C ARG A 33 -10.47 -13.75 -0.31
N GLU A 34 -10.24 -12.62 -0.95
CA GLU A 34 -10.29 -12.53 -2.42
C GLU A 34 -9.14 -13.29 -3.10
N ILE A 35 -7.91 -13.22 -2.57
CA ILE A 35 -6.78 -14.01 -3.07
C ILE A 35 -7.06 -15.50 -2.93
N ARG A 36 -7.53 -15.94 -1.74
CA ARG A 36 -7.85 -17.35 -1.49
C ARG A 36 -8.99 -17.85 -2.38
N ARG A 37 -10.00 -17.02 -2.59
CA ARG A 37 -11.13 -17.36 -3.48
C ARG A 37 -10.65 -17.60 -4.89
N SER A 38 -9.84 -16.72 -5.45
CA SER A 38 -9.28 -16.89 -6.80
C SER A 38 -8.50 -18.18 -6.96
N MET A 39 -7.64 -18.52 -5.99
CA MET A 39 -6.87 -19.75 -6.01
C MET A 39 -7.77 -21.01 -5.89
N ASN A 40 -8.83 -20.95 -5.09
CA ASN A 40 -9.80 -22.06 -4.98
C ASN A 40 -10.63 -22.23 -6.25
N GLU A 41 -11.00 -21.14 -6.93
CA GLU A 41 -11.68 -21.18 -8.24
C GLU A 41 -10.77 -21.84 -9.30
N ALA A 42 -9.48 -21.50 -9.31
CA ALA A 42 -8.48 -22.15 -10.16
C ALA A 42 -8.32 -23.65 -9.86
N ALA A 43 -8.21 -24.01 -8.57
CA ALA A 43 -8.13 -25.42 -8.15
C ALA A 43 -9.34 -26.23 -8.59
N LYS A 44 -10.55 -25.67 -8.46
CA LYS A 44 -11.79 -26.31 -8.91
C LYS A 44 -11.83 -26.50 -10.43
N ALA A 45 -11.32 -25.54 -11.19
CA ALA A 45 -11.23 -25.67 -12.64
C ALA A 45 -10.29 -26.82 -13.03
N VAL A 46 -9.08 -26.87 -12.43
CA VAL A 46 -8.10 -27.93 -12.66
C VAL A 46 -8.66 -29.30 -12.27
N ASP A 47 -9.33 -29.43 -11.11
CA ASP A 47 -9.97 -30.70 -10.67
C ASP A 47 -10.96 -31.28 -11.71
N ASN A 48 -11.54 -30.39 -12.53
CA ASN A 48 -12.55 -30.75 -13.55
C ASN A 48 -11.97 -30.78 -14.99
N GLY A 49 -10.65 -30.78 -15.14
CA GLY A 49 -10.00 -30.75 -16.46
C GLY A 49 -10.28 -29.47 -17.28
N LYS A 50 -10.66 -28.38 -16.61
CA LYS A 50 -10.96 -27.11 -17.25
C LYS A 50 -9.76 -26.16 -17.18
N PRO A 51 -9.58 -25.26 -18.15
CA PRO A 51 -8.55 -24.23 -18.05
C PRO A 51 -8.79 -23.34 -16.81
N VAL A 52 -7.69 -22.87 -16.24
CA VAL A 52 -7.75 -21.89 -15.14
C VAL A 52 -8.54 -20.66 -15.61
N PRO A 53 -9.53 -20.19 -14.85
CA PRO A 53 -10.38 -19.08 -15.27
C PRO A 53 -9.56 -17.84 -15.64
N ALA A 54 -9.95 -17.16 -16.70
CA ALA A 54 -9.44 -15.83 -17.01
C ALA A 54 -9.80 -14.88 -15.86
N SER A 55 -8.97 -13.88 -15.66
CA SER A 55 -8.90 -13.08 -14.44
C SER A 55 -10.04 -12.09 -14.18
N GLY A 56 -10.99 -11.90 -15.07
CA GLY A 56 -11.94 -10.78 -15.04
C GLY A 56 -12.60 -10.53 -13.67
N ASP A 57 -13.24 -11.55 -13.10
CA ASP A 57 -13.92 -11.42 -11.81
C ASP A 57 -12.95 -11.21 -10.62
N HIS A 58 -11.80 -11.86 -10.67
CA HIS A 58 -10.77 -11.68 -9.62
C HIS A 58 -10.21 -10.27 -9.65
N ASP A 59 -9.84 -9.78 -10.83
CA ASP A 59 -9.29 -8.43 -11.02
C ASP A 59 -10.31 -7.39 -10.53
N GLN A 60 -11.58 -7.57 -10.81
CA GLN A 60 -12.63 -6.65 -10.38
C GLN A 60 -12.82 -6.66 -8.85
N ARG A 61 -12.79 -7.82 -8.21
CA ARG A 61 -12.87 -7.94 -6.74
C ARG A 61 -11.67 -7.30 -6.04
N ILE A 62 -10.46 -7.54 -6.54
CA ILE A 62 -9.24 -6.88 -6.04
C ILE A 62 -9.32 -5.38 -6.27
N LYS A 63 -9.71 -4.92 -7.45
CA LYS A 63 -9.92 -3.50 -7.77
C LYS A 63 -10.86 -2.85 -6.75
N GLN A 64 -12.04 -3.42 -6.53
CA GLN A 64 -13.03 -2.87 -5.60
C GLN A 64 -12.47 -2.80 -4.16
N THR A 65 -11.77 -3.85 -3.71
CA THR A 65 -11.18 -3.88 -2.37
C THR A 65 -10.11 -2.81 -2.20
N LEU A 66 -9.22 -2.65 -3.17
CA LEU A 66 -8.15 -1.66 -3.13
C LEU A 66 -8.68 -0.23 -3.27
N THR A 67 -9.63 0.02 -4.18
CA THR A 67 -10.25 1.35 -4.32
C THR A 67 -10.90 1.78 -3.02
N THR A 68 -11.62 0.88 -2.34
CA THR A 68 -12.22 1.18 -1.02
C THR A 68 -11.14 1.42 0.05
N LEU A 69 -10.05 0.67 0.03
CA LEU A 69 -8.91 0.87 0.93
C LEU A 69 -8.30 2.26 0.73
N TRP A 70 -7.98 2.59 -0.51
CA TRP A 70 -7.36 3.87 -0.84
C TRP A 70 -8.26 5.05 -0.48
N ASP A 71 -9.55 5.00 -0.86
CA ASP A 71 -10.53 6.05 -0.52
C ASP A 71 -10.65 6.25 1.00
N THR A 72 -10.88 5.17 1.75
CA THR A 72 -11.04 5.26 3.20
C THR A 72 -9.78 5.80 3.87
N THR A 73 -8.60 5.32 3.46
CA THR A 73 -7.32 5.74 4.04
C THR A 73 -7.02 7.20 3.72
N ALA A 74 -7.20 7.58 2.46
CA ALA A 74 -6.92 8.93 2.03
C ALA A 74 -7.84 9.95 2.71
N ARG A 75 -9.11 9.62 2.87
CA ARG A 75 -10.07 10.48 3.59
C ARG A 75 -9.67 10.68 5.05
N GLU A 76 -9.38 9.60 5.79
CA GLU A 76 -8.96 9.70 7.20
C GLU A 76 -7.68 10.56 7.37
N PHE A 77 -6.72 10.42 6.48
CA PHE A 77 -5.48 11.19 6.55
C PHE A 77 -5.63 12.64 6.06
N SER A 78 -6.46 12.88 5.03
CA SER A 78 -6.80 14.25 4.61
C SER A 78 -7.52 15.02 5.72
N GLU A 79 -8.52 14.43 6.35
CA GLU A 79 -9.24 15.04 7.47
C GLU A 79 -8.31 15.35 8.64
N ARG A 80 -7.33 14.48 8.94
CA ARG A 80 -6.35 14.71 9.99
C ARG A 80 -5.46 15.93 9.69
N ILE A 81 -4.98 16.07 8.46
CA ILE A 81 -4.15 17.22 8.06
C ILE A 81 -4.97 18.50 8.02
N LEU A 82 -6.13 18.48 7.36
CA LEU A 82 -6.98 19.67 7.20
C LEU A 82 -7.64 20.10 8.50
N GLY A 83 -8.06 19.16 9.36
CA GLY A 83 -8.65 19.46 10.66
C GLY A 83 -7.71 20.14 11.65
N ASN A 84 -6.40 19.99 11.47
CA ASN A 84 -5.37 20.67 12.25
C ASN A 84 -5.00 22.07 11.71
N GLN A 85 -5.54 22.47 10.56
CA GLN A 85 -5.25 23.72 9.86
C GLN A 85 -6.57 24.47 9.56
N LYS A 86 -6.49 25.78 9.47
CA LYS A 86 -7.60 26.63 8.98
C LYS A 86 -7.64 26.56 7.43
N ALA A 87 -7.93 25.37 6.90
CA ALA A 87 -7.95 25.14 5.47
C ALA A 87 -9.28 25.53 4.85
N THR A 88 -9.24 26.17 3.68
CA THR A 88 -10.42 26.49 2.88
C THR A 88 -10.89 25.33 2.02
N ILE A 89 -10.08 24.29 1.88
CA ILE A 89 -10.36 23.08 1.11
C ILE A 89 -10.82 21.94 2.03
N THR A 90 -11.71 21.11 1.53
CA THR A 90 -12.25 19.95 2.27
C THR A 90 -11.56 18.65 1.85
N ALA A 91 -11.61 17.63 2.73
CA ALA A 91 -11.14 16.29 2.40
C ALA A 91 -11.84 15.72 1.14
N THR A 92 -13.13 16.03 0.94
CA THR A 92 -13.88 15.62 -0.26
C THR A 92 -13.26 16.21 -1.53
N GLN A 93 -12.93 17.49 -1.54
CA GLN A 93 -12.30 18.14 -2.69
C GLN A 93 -10.90 17.58 -3.01
N ILE A 94 -10.13 17.18 -1.99
CA ILE A 94 -8.85 16.48 -2.18
C ILE A 94 -9.11 15.11 -2.83
N MET A 95 -10.12 14.38 -2.37
CA MET A 95 -10.46 13.05 -2.89
C MET A 95 -10.93 13.10 -4.35
N ASP A 96 -11.82 14.03 -4.67
CA ASP A 96 -12.41 14.16 -6.01
C ASP A 96 -11.40 14.70 -7.05
N GLY A 97 -10.35 15.36 -6.59
CA GLY A 97 -9.28 15.91 -7.42
C GLY A 97 -8.02 15.03 -7.41
N ILE A 98 -7.05 15.41 -6.60
CA ILE A 98 -5.68 14.86 -6.61
C ILE A 98 -5.64 13.35 -6.35
N MET A 99 -6.44 12.87 -5.38
CA MET A 99 -6.46 11.43 -5.05
C MET A 99 -7.15 10.60 -6.11
N ALA A 100 -8.16 11.11 -6.78
CA ALA A 100 -8.80 10.41 -7.90
C ALA A 100 -7.81 10.21 -9.06
N GLU A 101 -6.97 11.20 -9.34
CA GLU A 101 -5.90 11.08 -10.33
C GLU A 101 -4.82 10.07 -9.90
N TRP A 102 -4.36 10.16 -8.68
CA TRP A 102 -3.40 9.21 -8.10
C TRP A 102 -3.90 7.76 -8.19
N VAL A 103 -5.17 7.50 -7.85
CA VAL A 103 -5.77 6.16 -7.97
C VAL A 103 -5.86 5.73 -9.44
N ARG A 104 -6.15 6.63 -10.38
CA ARG A 104 -6.20 6.32 -11.81
C ARG A 104 -4.84 5.93 -12.35
N GLU A 105 -3.80 6.66 -12.03
CA GLU A 105 -2.44 6.43 -12.52
C GLU A 105 -1.79 5.20 -11.85
N TYR A 106 -1.72 5.21 -10.55
CA TYR A 106 -1.05 4.17 -9.76
C TYR A 106 -1.91 2.92 -9.59
N GLY A 107 -3.21 3.09 -9.29
CA GLY A 107 -4.09 2.00 -8.93
C GLY A 107 -4.25 0.96 -10.02
N THR A 108 -4.37 1.37 -11.28
CA THR A 108 -4.53 0.46 -12.42
C THR A 108 -3.31 -0.46 -12.55
N GLN A 109 -2.10 0.08 -12.49
CA GLN A 109 -0.87 -0.69 -12.56
C GLN A 109 -0.73 -1.63 -11.36
N LYS A 110 -1.06 -1.17 -10.16
CA LYS A 110 -0.96 -1.97 -8.93
C LYS A 110 -1.94 -3.15 -8.91
N ILE A 111 -3.18 -2.93 -9.33
CA ILE A 111 -4.17 -4.01 -9.45
C ILE A 111 -3.65 -5.09 -10.40
N LYS A 112 -3.13 -4.69 -11.58
CA LYS A 112 -2.53 -5.61 -12.54
C LYS A 112 -1.38 -6.41 -11.93
N GLN A 113 -0.43 -5.77 -11.27
CA GLN A 113 0.70 -6.45 -10.62
C GLN A 113 0.26 -7.48 -9.56
N ILE A 114 -0.74 -7.13 -8.73
CA ILE A 114 -1.26 -8.02 -7.69
C ILE A 114 -1.94 -9.24 -8.29
N THR A 115 -2.74 -9.05 -9.33
CA THR A 115 -3.48 -10.14 -9.97
C THR A 115 -2.57 -11.04 -10.80
N GLU A 116 -1.63 -10.49 -11.55
CA GLU A 116 -0.63 -11.24 -12.32
C GLU A 116 0.25 -12.12 -11.43
N THR A 117 0.66 -11.65 -10.26
CA THR A 117 1.43 -12.46 -9.31
C THR A 117 0.62 -13.67 -8.84
N THR A 118 -0.69 -13.52 -8.60
CA THR A 118 -1.55 -14.65 -8.21
C THR A 118 -1.65 -15.68 -9.33
N ARG A 119 -1.77 -15.23 -10.58
CA ARG A 119 -1.79 -16.11 -11.76
C ARG A 119 -0.47 -16.84 -11.96
N ALA A 120 0.65 -16.13 -11.80
CA ALA A 120 1.98 -16.72 -11.91
C ALA A 120 2.20 -17.83 -10.89
N ASP A 121 1.79 -17.62 -9.64
CA ASP A 121 1.85 -18.66 -8.59
C ASP A 121 1.05 -19.92 -8.99
N ILE A 122 -0.18 -19.74 -9.50
CA ILE A 122 -1.03 -20.84 -9.96
C ILE A 122 -0.38 -21.57 -11.16
N ALA A 123 0.10 -20.81 -12.15
CA ALA A 123 0.71 -21.38 -13.36
C ALA A 123 1.97 -22.21 -13.03
N LEU A 124 2.79 -21.75 -12.08
CA LEU A 124 3.95 -22.50 -11.62
C LEU A 124 3.57 -23.84 -10.99
N ILE A 125 2.51 -23.87 -10.16
CA ILE A 125 2.03 -25.12 -9.52
C ILE A 125 1.50 -26.09 -10.56
N VAL A 126 0.70 -25.60 -11.51
CA VAL A 126 0.15 -26.43 -12.59
C VAL A 126 1.28 -27.02 -13.45
N LYS A 127 2.23 -26.19 -13.87
CA LYS A 127 3.38 -26.61 -14.68
C LYS A 127 4.24 -27.65 -13.96
N ALA A 128 4.53 -27.46 -12.68
CA ALA A 128 5.28 -28.40 -11.86
C ALA A 128 4.54 -29.73 -11.70
N GLY A 129 3.24 -29.68 -11.39
CA GLY A 129 2.42 -30.88 -11.26
C GLY A 129 2.32 -31.70 -12.53
N ILE A 130 2.16 -31.07 -13.68
CA ILE A 130 2.17 -31.75 -14.99
C ILE A 130 3.54 -32.42 -15.25
N LYS A 131 4.64 -31.72 -14.98
CA LYS A 131 6.00 -32.26 -15.14
C LYS A 131 6.24 -33.48 -14.24
N GLU A 132 5.66 -33.50 -13.06
CA GLU A 132 5.76 -34.59 -12.09
C GLU A 132 4.72 -35.73 -12.34
N GLY A 133 3.94 -35.66 -13.41
CA GLY A 133 2.92 -36.65 -13.74
C GLY A 133 1.74 -36.72 -12.77
N LYS A 134 1.50 -35.63 -12.01
CA LYS A 134 0.38 -35.57 -11.04
C LYS A 134 -0.96 -35.48 -11.76
N SER A 135 -1.97 -36.11 -11.18
CA SER A 135 -3.35 -35.99 -11.62
C SER A 135 -3.90 -34.57 -11.37
N GLU A 136 -4.93 -34.18 -12.11
CA GLU A 136 -5.62 -32.90 -11.94
C GLU A 136 -6.07 -32.67 -10.49
N ARG A 137 -6.58 -33.71 -9.82
CA ARG A 137 -6.97 -33.64 -8.40
C ARG A 137 -5.79 -33.39 -7.46
N GLU A 138 -4.62 -33.96 -7.73
CA GLU A 138 -3.42 -33.71 -6.95
C GLU A 138 -2.92 -32.28 -7.15
N ILE A 139 -2.93 -31.79 -8.38
CA ILE A 139 -2.60 -30.38 -8.70
C ILE A 139 -3.57 -29.43 -7.99
N GLY A 140 -4.87 -29.69 -8.05
CA GLY A 140 -5.87 -28.90 -7.34
C GLY A 140 -5.68 -28.88 -5.83
N LYS A 141 -5.26 -30.00 -5.22
CA LYS A 141 -4.88 -30.04 -3.79
C LYS A 141 -3.67 -29.16 -3.48
N LEU A 142 -2.65 -29.15 -4.33
CA LEU A 142 -1.46 -28.28 -4.18
C LEU A 142 -1.85 -26.80 -4.24
N ILE A 143 -2.70 -26.39 -5.20
CA ILE A 143 -3.18 -25.02 -5.30
C ILE A 143 -3.91 -24.61 -4.02
N ARG A 144 -4.81 -25.44 -3.47
CA ARG A 144 -5.53 -25.15 -2.22
C ARG A 144 -4.60 -25.04 -1.00
N ALA A 145 -3.59 -25.90 -0.91
CA ALA A 145 -2.61 -25.87 0.19
C ALA A 145 -1.85 -24.52 0.18
N ILE A 146 -1.39 -24.09 -0.98
CA ILE A 146 -0.68 -22.80 -1.14
C ILE A 146 -1.64 -21.61 -0.94
N ALA A 147 -2.90 -21.73 -1.36
CA ALA A 147 -3.92 -20.71 -1.10
C ALA A 147 -4.08 -20.42 0.40
N THR A 148 -3.93 -21.41 1.24
CA THR A 148 -4.06 -21.24 2.70
C THR A 148 -2.88 -20.51 3.32
N THR A 149 -1.66 -20.82 2.91
CA THR A 149 -0.43 -20.28 3.50
C THR A 149 -0.02 -18.92 2.89
N LYS A 150 0.07 -18.83 1.56
CA LYS A 150 0.51 -17.63 0.87
C LYS A 150 -0.49 -16.47 0.92
N SER A 151 -1.81 -16.75 0.97
CA SER A 151 -2.81 -15.68 0.95
C SER A 151 -2.73 -14.76 2.18
N ALA A 152 -2.34 -15.29 3.34
CA ALA A 152 -2.24 -14.50 4.57
C ALA A 152 -1.08 -13.50 4.52
N SER A 153 0.15 -13.98 4.33
CA SER A 153 1.34 -13.12 4.28
C SER A 153 1.26 -12.11 3.15
N ARG A 154 0.72 -12.53 2.00
CA ARG A 154 0.56 -11.69 0.84
C ARG A 154 -0.50 -10.60 1.04
N ALA A 155 -1.65 -10.94 1.60
CA ALA A 155 -2.69 -9.98 1.94
C ALA A 155 -2.18 -8.94 2.95
N GLN A 156 -1.41 -9.37 3.94
CA GLN A 156 -0.79 -8.47 4.92
C GLN A 156 0.18 -7.50 4.26
N THR A 157 1.06 -8.00 3.38
CA THR A 157 2.02 -7.14 2.64
C THR A 157 1.29 -6.12 1.77
N ILE A 158 0.28 -6.55 1.00
CA ILE A 158 -0.52 -5.65 0.16
C ILE A 158 -1.24 -4.62 1.03
N ALA A 159 -1.97 -5.06 2.06
CA ALA A 159 -2.71 -4.15 2.93
C ALA A 159 -1.80 -3.08 3.54
N ARG A 160 -0.64 -3.47 4.08
CA ARG A 160 0.33 -2.52 4.66
C ARG A 160 0.89 -1.54 3.65
N THR A 161 1.34 -2.04 2.51
CA THR A 161 1.96 -1.21 1.48
C THR A 161 0.96 -0.22 0.88
N GLU A 162 -0.23 -0.70 0.53
CA GLU A 162 -1.24 0.14 -0.14
C GLU A 162 -1.90 1.14 0.82
N THR A 163 -2.17 0.75 2.07
CA THR A 163 -2.67 1.68 3.10
C THR A 163 -1.63 2.77 3.39
N HIS A 164 -0.36 2.38 3.51
CA HIS A 164 0.71 3.33 3.73
C HIS A 164 0.89 4.30 2.55
N ALA A 165 0.95 3.81 1.31
CA ALA A 165 1.08 4.64 0.12
C ALA A 165 -0.06 5.67 0.01
N ALA A 166 -1.32 5.24 0.21
CA ALA A 166 -2.48 6.12 0.18
C ALA A 166 -2.44 7.19 1.29
N SER A 167 -2.01 6.81 2.50
CA SER A 167 -1.92 7.74 3.63
C SER A 167 -0.92 8.86 3.40
N GLN A 168 0.28 8.51 2.91
CA GLN A 168 1.33 9.49 2.68
C GLN A 168 1.04 10.38 1.46
N ALA A 169 0.45 9.80 0.41
CA ALA A 169 -0.01 10.55 -0.76
C ALA A 169 -1.08 11.58 -0.36
N SER A 170 -2.10 11.17 0.39
CA SER A 170 -3.20 12.05 0.79
C SER A 170 -2.75 13.13 1.79
N ALA A 171 -1.87 12.77 2.74
CA ALA A 171 -1.30 13.73 3.68
C ALA A 171 -0.49 14.81 2.94
N ASN A 172 0.34 14.40 1.97
CA ASN A 172 1.12 15.32 1.15
C ASN A 172 0.22 16.23 0.30
N ALA A 173 -0.78 15.66 -0.38
CA ALA A 173 -1.75 16.42 -1.17
C ALA A 173 -2.55 17.42 -0.32
N SER A 174 -2.98 17.00 0.87
CA SER A 174 -3.72 17.86 1.79
C SER A 174 -2.86 19.02 2.32
N ALA A 175 -1.59 18.75 2.68
CA ALA A 175 -0.68 19.78 3.13
C ALA A 175 -0.42 20.82 2.03
N GLN A 176 -0.17 20.38 0.79
CA GLN A 176 -0.02 21.28 -0.37
C GLN A 176 -1.27 22.15 -0.60
N ALA A 177 -2.46 21.54 -0.49
CA ALA A 177 -3.73 22.21 -0.73
C ALA A 177 -4.10 23.26 0.33
N THR A 178 -3.45 23.28 1.49
CA THR A 178 -3.63 24.34 2.49
C THR A 178 -3.09 25.68 2.02
N GLY A 179 -2.14 25.69 1.09
CA GLY A 179 -1.40 26.89 0.67
C GLY A 179 -0.48 27.49 1.75
N ILE A 180 -0.35 26.82 2.90
CA ILE A 180 0.55 27.24 3.99
C ILE A 180 1.97 26.82 3.61
N GLU A 181 2.94 27.76 3.77
CA GLU A 181 4.34 27.44 3.53
C GLU A 181 4.86 26.47 4.59
N MET A 182 5.30 25.29 4.14
CA MET A 182 5.73 24.21 5.01
C MET A 182 6.98 23.53 4.48
N GLN A 183 7.72 22.91 5.38
CA GLN A 183 8.75 21.94 5.06
C GLN A 183 8.28 20.54 5.46
N ARG A 184 8.88 19.54 4.84
CA ARG A 184 8.59 18.12 5.10
C ARG A 184 9.80 17.47 5.74
N VAL A 185 9.54 16.65 6.76
CA VAL A 185 10.60 15.93 7.48
C VAL A 185 10.34 14.43 7.34
N TRP A 186 11.35 13.70 6.90
CA TRP A 186 11.32 12.23 6.93
C TRP A 186 11.49 11.75 8.36
N VAL A 187 10.55 10.96 8.85
CA VAL A 187 10.64 10.35 10.18
C VAL A 187 10.66 8.84 10.03
N ALA A 188 11.82 8.24 10.27
CA ALA A 188 11.99 6.80 10.17
C ALA A 188 11.23 6.08 11.28
N SER A 189 10.73 4.90 10.95
CA SER A 189 10.21 3.98 11.96
C SER A 189 11.38 3.35 12.71
N ASN A 190 11.50 3.60 14.00
CA ASN A 190 12.65 3.11 14.83
C ASN A 190 12.51 1.63 15.24
N GLY A 191 11.84 0.79 14.45
CA GLY A 191 11.74 -0.65 14.69
C GLY A 191 12.97 -1.42 14.21
N GLU A 192 13.18 -2.62 14.74
CA GLU A 192 14.30 -3.50 14.37
C GLU A 192 14.38 -3.80 12.87
N ARG A 193 13.22 -3.85 12.20
CA ARG A 193 13.10 -4.11 10.76
C ARG A 193 13.17 -2.85 9.88
N THR A 194 13.51 -1.71 10.43
CA THR A 194 13.72 -0.48 9.65
C THR A 194 15.00 -0.62 8.84
N ARG A 195 14.92 -0.36 7.53
CA ARG A 195 16.06 -0.44 6.61
C ARG A 195 17.12 0.60 6.98
N ASP A 196 18.38 0.29 6.74
CA ASP A 196 19.48 1.23 7.00
C ASP A 196 19.36 2.48 6.10
N THR A 197 18.91 2.34 4.86
CA THR A 197 18.60 3.45 3.95
C THR A 197 17.55 4.40 4.51
N HIS A 198 16.54 3.87 5.19
CA HIS A 198 15.49 4.66 5.84
C HIS A 198 15.95 5.29 7.15
N ARG A 199 16.84 4.61 7.91
CA ARG A 199 17.47 5.21 9.09
C ARG A 199 18.37 6.36 8.71
N ALA A 200 19.12 6.22 7.62
CA ALA A 200 19.99 7.28 7.11
C ALA A 200 19.21 8.52 6.61
N ALA A 201 17.96 8.32 6.16
CA ALA A 201 17.08 9.41 5.75
C ALA A 201 16.36 10.09 6.93
N ASP A 202 16.44 9.53 8.16
CA ASP A 202 15.75 10.08 9.33
C ASP A 202 16.17 11.52 9.61
N GLY A 203 15.21 12.40 9.77
CA GLY A 203 15.44 13.82 9.99
C GLY A 203 15.76 14.63 8.72
N GLN A 204 15.82 14.02 7.53
CA GLN A 204 16.00 14.75 6.28
C GLN A 204 14.83 15.73 6.09
N ILE A 205 15.16 16.99 5.79
CA ILE A 205 14.20 18.10 5.61
C ILE A 205 14.23 18.53 4.15
N VAL A 206 13.05 18.65 3.54
CA VAL A 206 12.88 19.09 2.14
C VAL A 206 11.69 20.05 2.02
N GLY A 207 11.68 20.88 0.98
CA GLY A 207 10.54 21.72 0.63
C GLY A 207 9.34 20.89 0.15
N MET A 208 8.18 21.55 0.03
CA MET A 208 6.93 20.86 -0.36
C MET A 208 6.97 20.20 -1.73
N ASN A 209 7.80 20.68 -2.63
CA ASN A 209 7.91 20.19 -4.02
C ASN A 209 9.19 19.36 -4.28
N ASP A 210 10.09 19.26 -3.28
CA ASP A 210 11.34 18.55 -3.42
C ASP A 210 11.17 17.06 -3.09
N THR A 211 12.19 16.25 -3.30
CA THR A 211 12.21 14.82 -2.98
C THR A 211 13.17 14.51 -1.84
N PHE A 212 12.90 13.40 -1.15
CA PHE A 212 13.82 12.81 -0.20
C PHE A 212 14.74 11.85 -0.94
N THR A 213 16.04 11.83 -0.60
CA THR A 213 16.99 10.84 -1.11
C THR A 213 17.06 9.66 -0.14
N VAL A 214 16.60 8.49 -0.58
CA VAL A 214 16.52 7.26 0.23
C VAL A 214 17.13 6.09 -0.54
N GLY A 215 18.23 5.54 -0.06
CA GLY A 215 18.91 4.43 -0.73
C GLY A 215 19.36 4.75 -2.16
N GLY A 216 19.69 6.02 -2.44
CA GLY A 216 20.04 6.50 -3.78
C GLY A 216 18.85 6.72 -4.71
N SER A 217 17.62 6.61 -4.21
CA SER A 217 16.38 6.86 -4.95
C SER A 217 15.71 8.14 -4.47
N GLU A 218 15.08 8.87 -5.40
CA GLU A 218 14.30 10.06 -5.10
C GLU A 218 12.85 9.68 -4.81
N LEU A 219 12.37 9.97 -3.58
CA LEU A 219 11.01 9.67 -3.15
C LEU A 219 10.30 10.96 -2.73
N ARG A 220 9.09 11.18 -3.23
CA ARG A 220 8.26 12.33 -2.82
C ARG A 220 7.83 12.24 -1.36
N TYR A 221 7.62 11.02 -0.87
CA TYR A 221 7.22 10.70 0.51
C TYR A 221 7.52 9.22 0.81
N PRO A 222 7.52 8.77 2.07
CA PRO A 222 7.64 7.37 2.43
C PRO A 222 6.55 6.51 1.78
N GLY A 223 6.93 5.44 1.10
CA GLY A 223 5.98 4.61 0.37
C GLY A 223 5.51 5.19 -0.97
N ASP A 224 6.25 6.14 -1.53
CA ASP A 224 5.97 6.66 -2.89
C ASP A 224 5.94 5.51 -3.90
N PRO A 225 4.79 5.28 -4.59
CA PRO A 225 4.66 4.18 -5.54
C PRO A 225 5.63 4.23 -6.73
N ASN A 226 6.23 5.39 -7.01
CA ASN A 226 7.23 5.54 -8.06
C ASN A 226 8.64 5.11 -7.61
N GLY A 227 8.82 4.86 -6.31
CA GLY A 227 10.09 4.36 -5.79
C GLY A 227 10.29 2.85 -6.05
N PRO A 228 11.54 2.37 -5.91
CA PRO A 228 11.83 0.95 -6.08
C PRO A 228 11.14 0.12 -4.98
N ALA A 229 10.70 -1.08 -5.35
CA ALA A 229 10.00 -1.99 -4.43
C ALA A 229 10.78 -2.25 -3.12
N ALA A 230 12.12 -2.27 -3.21
CA ALA A 230 13.00 -2.44 -2.06
C ALA A 230 12.84 -1.33 -1.00
N GLU A 231 12.49 -0.11 -1.39
CA GLU A 231 12.31 1.02 -0.46
C GLU A 231 10.83 1.24 -0.08
N VAL A 232 9.90 0.77 -0.90
CA VAL A 232 8.46 1.09 -0.75
C VAL A 232 7.68 0.01 0.01
N ILE A 233 7.91 -1.29 -0.32
CA ILE A 233 7.13 -2.39 0.26
C ILE A 233 7.32 -2.48 1.77
N ASN A 234 6.21 -2.55 2.52
CA ASN A 234 6.20 -2.60 4.00
C ASN A 234 6.90 -1.42 4.69
N CYS A 235 7.05 -0.27 4.04
CA CYS A 235 7.55 0.94 4.69
C CYS A 235 6.61 1.37 5.83
N ARG A 236 7.19 1.91 6.92
CA ARG A 236 6.47 2.45 8.08
C ARG A 236 7.01 3.81 8.52
N CYS A 237 7.85 4.44 7.71
CA CYS A 237 8.30 5.80 7.92
C CYS A 237 7.14 6.77 7.65
N ALA A 238 7.22 8.00 8.11
CA ALA A 238 6.19 9.00 7.90
C ALA A 238 6.81 10.32 7.45
N VAL A 239 6.03 11.14 6.75
CA VAL A 239 6.31 12.56 6.61
C VAL A 239 5.64 13.31 7.77
N VAL A 240 6.36 14.24 8.35
CA VAL A 240 5.84 15.26 9.26
C VAL A 240 5.96 16.61 8.57
N PHE A 241 4.90 17.40 8.64
CA PHE A 241 4.82 18.74 8.03
C PHE A 241 5.06 19.79 9.11
N GLU A 242 5.94 20.74 8.83
CA GLU A 242 6.30 21.83 9.74
C GLU A 242 6.12 23.17 9.00
N ILE A 243 5.41 24.10 9.62
CA ILE A 243 5.22 25.46 9.08
C ILE A 243 6.55 26.19 9.16
N ILE A 244 6.91 26.90 8.11
CA ILE A 244 8.06 27.79 8.06
C ILE A 244 7.56 29.17 8.50
N ASP A 245 8.18 29.71 9.58
CA ASP A 245 7.90 31.06 10.10
C ASP A 245 8.60 32.14 9.28
#